data_88c89f3f1b0be584d0bb97d7adc73330
#
_entry.id   88c89f3f1b0be584d0bb97d7adc73330
#
_cell.length_a   1.000
_cell.length_b   1.000
_cell.length_c   1.000
_cell.angle_alpha   90.00
_cell.angle_beta   90.00
_cell.angle_gamma   90.00
#
_symmetry.space_group_name_H-M   'P 1'
#
loop_
_entity.id
_entity.type
_entity.pdbx_description
1 polymer ?
#
loop_
_entity_poly.entity_id
_entity_poly.type
_entity_poly.pdbx_seq_one_letter_code
_entity_poly.pdbx_strand_id
1 'polypeptide(L)'
;IEVGLTWEEIRDSVYLATILLFVGALFAWVVIRLINNKPIIRIIKIKPKLPSHIVAISKIDEIKGDTSLRVEGNEKAYYTQLTDVLREYLERRFGFNAMEMTTSEIVDELLKIKDKESIKELKEILEVADLVKFAKMHPTMYENDRNMLNAVEFVNATKNIEEENIKQPTEQR
;
A
#
# COMPACT_ATOMS: atom_id res chain seq x y z
N ILE A 1 32.34 41.44 -62.04
CA ILE A 1 32.85 41.33 -60.66
C ILE A 1 32.11 40.14 -60.08
N GLU A 2 32.67 38.94 -60.24
CA GLU A 2 32.16 37.73 -59.56
C GLU A 2 32.77 37.72 -58.16
N VAL A 3 31.96 37.96 -57.18
CA VAL A 3 32.32 37.76 -55.78
C VAL A 3 32.19 36.28 -55.50
N GLY A 4 33.29 35.53 -55.73
CA GLY A 4 33.42 34.15 -55.37
C GLY A 4 33.35 34.02 -53.86
N LEU A 5 32.27 33.42 -53.30
CA LEU A 5 32.21 33.04 -51.91
C LEU A 5 33.38 32.11 -51.58
N THR A 6 34.29 32.53 -50.74
CA THR A 6 35.44 31.76 -50.29
C THR A 6 34.97 30.67 -49.30
N TRP A 7 35.59 29.47 -49.42
CA TRP A 7 35.27 28.31 -48.53
C TRP A 7 35.33 28.64 -47.02
N GLU A 8 36.11 29.63 -46.64
CA GLU A 8 36.27 30.05 -45.25
C GLU A 8 35.03 30.75 -44.71
N GLU A 9 34.37 31.59 -45.51
CA GLU A 9 33.12 32.26 -45.10
C GLU A 9 31.92 31.33 -45.03
N ILE A 10 31.91 30.30 -45.91
CA ILE A 10 30.83 29.29 -45.91
C ILE A 10 30.98 28.34 -44.72
N ARG A 11 32.23 27.98 -44.36
CA ARG A 11 32.54 27.06 -43.27
C ARG A 11 31.96 27.53 -41.92
N ASP A 12 32.16 28.77 -41.56
CA ASP A 12 31.68 29.31 -40.27
C ASP A 12 30.17 29.42 -40.23
N SER A 13 29.54 29.73 -41.37
CA SER A 13 28.07 29.74 -41.48
C SER A 13 27.49 28.31 -41.40
N VAL A 14 28.17 27.30 -41.96
CA VAL A 14 27.77 25.90 -41.88
C VAL A 14 27.90 25.35 -40.45
N TYR A 15 28.99 25.72 -39.73
CA TYR A 15 29.13 25.34 -38.31
C TYR A 15 28.05 25.98 -37.45
N LEU A 16 27.74 27.24 -37.65
CA LEU A 16 26.63 27.89 -36.93
C LEU A 16 25.28 27.25 -37.20
N ALA A 17 25.00 26.92 -38.47
CA ALA A 17 23.76 26.23 -38.83
C ALA A 17 23.65 24.82 -38.22
N THR A 18 24.76 24.06 -38.19
CA THR A 18 24.77 22.71 -37.57
C THR A 18 24.59 22.77 -36.06
N ILE A 19 25.22 23.76 -35.39
CA ILE A 19 25.05 23.96 -33.94
C ILE A 19 23.59 24.31 -33.61
N LEU A 20 22.99 25.24 -34.36
CA LEU A 20 21.58 25.65 -34.18
C LEU A 20 20.63 24.47 -34.39
N LEU A 21 20.90 23.59 -35.36
CA LEU A 21 20.10 22.41 -35.64
C LEU A 21 20.20 21.38 -34.48
N PHE A 22 21.41 21.17 -33.93
CA PHE A 22 21.64 20.32 -32.78
C PHE A 22 20.96 20.84 -31.50
N VAL A 23 21.06 22.13 -31.24
CA VAL A 23 20.40 22.77 -30.08
C VAL A 23 18.88 22.69 -30.21
N GLY A 24 18.33 22.91 -31.43
CA GLY A 24 16.90 22.74 -31.69
C GLY A 24 16.41 21.32 -31.51
N ALA A 25 17.18 20.32 -31.98
CA ALA A 25 16.87 18.91 -31.79
C ALA A 25 16.92 18.50 -30.31
N LEU A 26 17.93 18.98 -29.57
CA LEU A 26 18.05 18.73 -28.11
C LEU A 26 16.88 19.34 -27.35
N PHE A 27 16.53 20.59 -27.69
CA PHE A 27 15.39 21.26 -27.08
C PHE A 27 14.07 20.54 -27.36
N ALA A 28 13.83 20.13 -28.61
CA ALA A 28 12.67 19.34 -28.99
C ALA A 28 12.63 18.00 -28.24
N TRP A 29 13.78 17.33 -28.12
CA TRP A 29 13.88 16.08 -27.36
C TRP A 29 13.54 16.26 -25.87
N VAL A 30 14.06 17.33 -25.24
CA VAL A 30 13.76 17.66 -23.84
C VAL A 30 12.27 17.98 -23.67
N VAL A 31 11.69 18.76 -24.57
CA VAL A 31 10.26 19.11 -24.53
C VAL A 31 9.39 17.86 -24.70
N ILE A 32 9.71 16.99 -25.67
CA ILE A 32 9.00 15.71 -25.88
C ILE A 32 9.14 14.81 -24.62
N ARG A 33 10.33 14.76 -24.02
CA ARG A 33 10.57 14.01 -22.80
C ARG A 33 9.78 14.54 -21.60
N LEU A 34 9.71 15.87 -21.44
CA LEU A 34 8.90 16.52 -20.41
C LEU A 34 7.39 16.32 -20.61
N ILE A 35 6.93 16.33 -21.86
CA ILE A 35 5.52 16.07 -22.22
C ILE A 35 5.18 14.59 -22.00
N ASN A 36 6.07 13.68 -22.38
CA ASN A 36 5.86 12.25 -22.21
C ASN A 36 6.03 11.79 -20.75
N ASN A 37 6.83 12.51 -19.93
CA ASN A 37 6.96 12.29 -18.50
C ASN A 37 5.88 12.99 -17.67
N LYS A 38 4.84 13.57 -18.31
CA LYS A 38 3.67 13.95 -17.54
C LYS A 38 3.16 12.69 -16.88
N PRO A 39 3.07 12.64 -15.54
CA PRO A 39 2.36 11.55 -14.91
C PRO A 39 0.99 11.52 -15.57
N ILE A 40 0.68 10.44 -16.24
CA ILE A 40 -0.68 10.19 -16.67
C ILE A 40 -1.44 10.20 -15.36
N ILE A 41 -2.07 11.32 -15.03
CA ILE A 41 -3.11 11.35 -14.02
C ILE A 41 -4.18 10.46 -14.63
N ARG A 42 -4.03 9.16 -14.42
CA ARG A 42 -5.16 8.26 -14.55
C ARG A 42 -6.17 8.85 -13.58
N ILE A 43 -7.20 9.48 -14.11
CA ILE A 43 -8.44 9.67 -13.38
C ILE A 43 -8.91 8.23 -13.13
N ILE A 44 -8.32 7.60 -12.12
CA ILE A 44 -8.87 6.39 -11.55
C ILE A 44 -10.23 6.88 -11.09
N LYS A 45 -11.29 6.49 -11.80
CA LYS A 45 -12.63 6.50 -11.21
C LYS A 45 -12.46 5.77 -9.90
N ILE A 46 -12.33 6.52 -8.81
CA ILE A 46 -12.25 5.98 -7.46
C ILE A 46 -13.63 5.35 -7.27
N LYS A 47 -13.73 4.04 -7.55
CA LYS A 47 -14.82 3.24 -6.97
C LYS A 47 -14.78 3.62 -5.49
N PRO A 48 -15.89 3.99 -4.86
CA PRO A 48 -15.89 4.32 -3.44
C PRO A 48 -15.15 3.19 -2.74
N LYS A 49 -13.96 3.51 -2.19
CA LYS A 49 -13.16 2.50 -1.48
C LYS A 49 -14.04 2.01 -0.35
N LEU A 50 -14.33 0.72 -0.33
CA LEU A 50 -14.98 0.12 0.83
C LEU A 50 -14.19 0.55 2.07
N PRO A 51 -14.88 0.90 3.17
CA PRO A 51 -14.23 1.21 4.43
C PRO A 51 -13.21 0.14 4.80
N SER A 52 -12.06 0.57 5.33
CA SER A 52 -10.94 -0.33 5.63
C SER A 52 -11.33 -1.51 6.53
N HIS A 53 -12.20 -1.26 7.53
CA HIS A 53 -12.71 -2.28 8.44
C HIS A 53 -13.60 -3.32 7.74
N ILE A 54 -14.44 -2.93 6.76
CA ILE A 54 -15.28 -3.88 6.03
C ILE A 54 -14.43 -4.84 5.19
N VAL A 55 -13.39 -4.30 4.53
CA VAL A 55 -12.47 -5.13 3.75
C VAL A 55 -11.71 -6.10 4.65
N ALA A 56 -11.23 -5.62 5.81
CA ALA A 56 -10.51 -6.47 6.76
C ALA A 56 -11.40 -7.59 7.31
N ILE A 57 -12.60 -7.28 7.76
CA ILE A 57 -13.55 -8.29 8.30
C ILE A 57 -13.91 -9.31 7.21
N SER A 58 -14.21 -8.88 5.98
CA SER A 58 -14.49 -9.81 4.88
C SER A 58 -13.34 -10.80 4.63
N LYS A 59 -12.09 -10.33 4.64
CA LYS A 59 -10.92 -11.19 4.48
C LYS A 59 -10.68 -12.11 5.68
N ILE A 60 -10.95 -11.65 6.91
CA ILE A 60 -10.90 -12.47 8.11
C ILE A 60 -11.95 -13.59 8.05
N ASP A 61 -13.16 -13.29 7.57
CA ASP A 61 -14.22 -14.27 7.40
C ASP A 61 -13.86 -15.29 6.29
N GLU A 62 -13.19 -14.89 5.23
CA GLU A 62 -12.64 -15.81 4.21
C GLU A 62 -11.63 -16.80 4.82
N ILE A 63 -10.69 -16.31 5.65
CA ILE A 63 -9.72 -17.15 6.36
C ILE A 63 -10.44 -18.11 7.31
N LYS A 64 -11.47 -17.64 8.02
CA LYS A 64 -12.29 -18.45 8.92
C LYS A 64 -13.03 -19.57 8.19
N GLY A 65 -13.51 -19.31 6.98
CA GLY A 65 -14.22 -20.28 6.12
C GLY A 65 -13.29 -21.27 5.43
N ASP A 66 -11.99 -20.99 5.33
CA ASP A 66 -11.04 -21.89 4.68
C ASP A 66 -10.61 -23.03 5.61
N THR A 67 -11.23 -24.19 5.41
CA THR A 67 -10.93 -25.40 6.18
C THR A 67 -9.50 -25.90 5.98
N SER A 68 -8.85 -25.55 4.84
CA SER A 68 -7.48 -25.99 4.56
C SER A 68 -6.46 -25.32 5.49
N LEU A 69 -6.74 -24.10 5.95
CA LEU A 69 -5.89 -23.36 6.88
C LEU A 69 -6.02 -23.85 8.32
N ARG A 70 -7.09 -24.61 8.63
CA ARG A 70 -7.36 -25.14 9.97
C ARG A 70 -6.80 -26.56 10.20
N VAL A 71 -6.12 -27.10 9.20
CA VAL A 71 -5.46 -28.41 9.30
C VAL A 71 -4.14 -28.25 10.05
N GLU A 72 -3.85 -29.23 10.92
CA GLU A 72 -2.57 -29.33 11.62
C GLU A 72 -1.39 -29.30 10.61
N GLY A 73 -0.39 -28.48 10.87
CA GLY A 73 0.75 -28.24 9.97
C GLY A 73 0.60 -27.02 9.05
N ASN A 74 -0.59 -26.40 8.96
CA ASN A 74 -0.84 -25.21 8.16
C ASN A 74 -0.89 -23.91 8.98
N GLU A 75 -0.51 -23.97 10.26
CA GLU A 75 -0.54 -22.82 11.18
C GLU A 75 0.26 -21.62 10.64
N LYS A 76 1.39 -21.89 9.99
CA LYS A 76 2.20 -20.83 9.37
C LYS A 76 1.43 -20.10 8.27
N ALA A 77 0.70 -20.82 7.41
CA ALA A 77 -0.11 -20.22 6.35
C ALA A 77 -1.27 -19.42 6.94
N TYR A 78 -1.96 -19.98 7.95
CA TYR A 78 -3.03 -19.31 8.68
C TYR A 78 -2.58 -17.98 9.30
N TYR A 79 -1.51 -17.98 10.11
CA TYR A 79 -1.02 -16.76 10.76
C TYR A 79 -0.40 -15.77 9.77
N THR A 80 0.16 -16.24 8.65
CA THR A 80 0.62 -15.35 7.59
C THR A 80 -0.55 -14.58 7.01
N GLN A 81 -1.61 -15.27 6.58
CA GLN A 81 -2.77 -14.61 6.00
C GLN A 81 -3.48 -13.68 7.00
N LEU A 82 -3.66 -14.11 8.24
CA LEU A 82 -4.29 -13.30 9.28
C LEU A 82 -3.50 -12.00 9.55
N THR A 83 -2.18 -12.12 9.71
CA THR A 83 -1.34 -10.94 9.95
C THR A 83 -1.23 -10.02 8.74
N ASP A 84 -1.26 -10.55 7.51
CA ASP A 84 -1.25 -9.73 6.30
C ASP A 84 -2.53 -8.92 6.18
N VAL A 85 -3.69 -9.50 6.51
CA VAL A 85 -4.96 -8.76 6.54
C VAL A 85 -4.93 -7.65 7.59
N LEU A 86 -4.42 -7.93 8.80
CA LEU A 86 -4.29 -6.92 9.86
C LEU A 86 -3.32 -5.81 9.49
N ARG A 87 -2.17 -6.12 8.89
CA ARG A 87 -1.19 -5.15 8.41
C ARG A 87 -1.77 -4.26 7.30
N GLU A 88 -2.47 -4.85 6.32
CA GLU A 88 -3.17 -4.09 5.28
C GLU A 88 -4.25 -3.18 5.88
N TYR A 89 -4.98 -3.64 6.89
CA TYR A 89 -5.94 -2.81 7.61
C TYR A 89 -5.26 -1.62 8.29
N LEU A 90 -4.14 -1.84 8.98
CA LEU A 90 -3.37 -0.79 9.65
C LEU A 90 -2.89 0.28 8.65
N GLU A 91 -2.35 -0.13 7.51
CA GLU A 91 -1.92 0.81 6.45
C GLU A 91 -3.08 1.68 5.96
N ARG A 92 -4.21 1.04 5.67
CA ARG A 92 -5.39 1.76 5.16
C ARG A 92 -6.03 2.65 6.20
N ARG A 93 -6.01 2.26 7.48
CA ARG A 93 -6.70 2.95 8.56
C ARG A 93 -5.87 4.05 9.20
N PHE A 94 -4.57 3.82 9.39
CA PHE A 94 -3.67 4.70 10.13
C PHE A 94 -2.61 5.36 9.26
N GLY A 95 -2.37 4.87 8.03
CA GLY A 95 -1.54 5.54 7.02
C GLY A 95 -0.03 5.28 7.15
N PHE A 96 0.41 4.36 8.02
CA PHE A 96 1.81 3.94 8.11
C PHE A 96 2.04 2.59 7.41
N ASN A 97 3.26 2.33 6.94
CA ASN A 97 3.57 1.16 6.10
C ASN A 97 3.75 -0.13 6.93
N ALA A 98 2.66 -0.64 7.51
CA ALA A 98 2.68 -1.79 8.40
C ALA A 98 3.16 -3.10 7.75
N MET A 99 3.06 -3.23 6.41
CA MET A 99 3.51 -4.42 5.70
C MET A 99 5.03 -4.62 5.77
N GLU A 100 5.80 -3.52 5.86
CA GLU A 100 7.26 -3.55 5.90
C GLU A 100 7.84 -3.45 7.32
N MET A 101 6.98 -3.28 8.34
CA MET A 101 7.37 -3.09 9.72
C MET A 101 7.42 -4.40 10.50
N THR A 102 8.29 -4.46 11.50
CA THR A 102 8.30 -5.51 12.51
C THR A 102 7.14 -5.35 13.49
N THR A 103 6.82 -6.39 14.26
CA THR A 103 5.80 -6.34 15.30
C THR A 103 6.06 -5.22 16.31
N SER A 104 7.31 -5.02 16.73
CA SER A 104 7.67 -3.96 17.68
C SER A 104 7.44 -2.56 17.11
N GLU A 105 7.83 -2.34 15.85
CA GLU A 105 7.64 -1.06 15.17
C GLU A 105 6.16 -0.73 14.99
N ILE A 106 5.31 -1.72 14.64
CA ILE A 106 3.86 -1.54 14.55
C ILE A 106 3.27 -1.13 15.90
N VAL A 107 3.67 -1.80 16.97
CA VAL A 107 3.21 -1.49 18.32
C VAL A 107 3.63 -0.08 18.72
N ASP A 108 4.88 0.31 18.46
CA ASP A 108 5.41 1.64 18.77
C ASP A 108 4.68 2.74 17.98
N GLU A 109 4.37 2.52 16.69
CA GLU A 109 3.59 3.47 15.90
C GLU A 109 2.15 3.60 16.44
N LEU A 110 1.52 2.50 16.79
CA LEU A 110 0.16 2.53 17.32
C LEU A 110 0.08 3.19 18.71
N LEU A 111 1.09 3.03 19.56
CA LEU A 111 1.15 3.68 20.88
C LEU A 111 1.22 5.20 20.81
N LYS A 112 1.58 5.79 19.67
CA LYS A 112 1.55 7.25 19.45
C LYS A 112 0.12 7.78 19.29
N ILE A 113 -0.84 6.92 18.89
CA ILE A 113 -2.21 7.31 18.51
C ILE A 113 -3.30 6.55 19.26
N LYS A 114 -2.95 5.47 19.96
CA LYS A 114 -3.85 4.62 20.74
C LYS A 114 -3.21 4.28 22.09
N ASP A 115 -4.05 3.99 23.08
CA ASP A 115 -3.59 3.50 24.38
C ASP A 115 -3.22 2.01 24.33
N LYS A 116 -2.51 1.54 25.38
CA LYS A 116 -2.02 0.17 25.45
C LYS A 116 -3.15 -0.88 25.45
N GLU A 117 -4.29 -0.58 26.03
CA GLU A 117 -5.40 -1.52 26.11
C GLU A 117 -6.02 -1.74 24.72
N SER A 118 -6.17 -0.66 23.94
CA SER A 118 -6.73 -0.73 22.58
C SER A 118 -5.89 -1.53 21.60
N ILE A 119 -4.61 -1.76 21.86
CA ILE A 119 -3.71 -2.49 20.95
C ILE A 119 -3.26 -3.85 21.49
N LYS A 120 -3.73 -4.23 22.67
CA LYS A 120 -3.29 -5.45 23.37
C LYS A 120 -3.58 -6.71 22.55
N GLU A 121 -4.81 -6.84 22.04
CA GLU A 121 -5.22 -7.98 21.22
C GLU A 121 -4.38 -8.09 19.95
N LEU A 122 -4.15 -6.97 19.26
CA LEU A 122 -3.32 -6.96 18.06
C LEU A 122 -1.89 -7.41 18.37
N LYS A 123 -1.30 -6.88 19.45
CA LYS A 123 0.05 -7.26 19.88
C LYS A 123 0.16 -8.76 20.14
N GLU A 124 -0.79 -9.34 20.87
CA GLU A 124 -0.83 -10.78 21.14
C GLU A 124 -0.88 -11.59 19.83
N ILE A 125 -1.72 -11.21 18.89
CA ILE A 125 -1.82 -11.90 17.59
C ILE A 125 -0.51 -11.85 16.83
N LEU A 126 0.13 -10.67 16.74
CA LEU A 126 1.38 -10.49 16.01
C LEU A 126 2.53 -11.28 16.66
N GLU A 127 2.62 -11.28 18.00
CA GLU A 127 3.63 -12.05 18.74
C GLU A 127 3.46 -13.57 18.54
N VAL A 128 2.22 -14.08 18.64
CA VAL A 128 1.95 -15.50 18.35
C VAL A 128 2.29 -15.84 16.90
N ALA A 129 1.94 -14.98 15.96
CA ALA A 129 2.27 -15.18 14.56
C ALA A 129 3.79 -15.25 14.32
N ASP A 130 4.57 -14.41 14.99
CA ASP A 130 6.03 -14.43 14.91
C ASP A 130 6.59 -15.75 15.48
N LEU A 131 6.06 -16.23 16.60
CA LEU A 131 6.45 -17.52 17.17
C LEU A 131 6.12 -18.69 16.23
N VAL A 132 4.97 -18.66 15.58
CA VAL A 132 4.58 -19.68 14.59
C VAL A 132 5.48 -19.64 13.36
N LYS A 133 5.74 -18.44 12.83
CA LYS A 133 6.52 -18.26 11.59
C LYS A 133 8.01 -18.60 11.77
N PHE A 134 8.59 -18.26 12.91
CA PHE A 134 10.04 -18.30 13.13
C PHE A 134 10.48 -19.32 14.20
N ALA A 135 9.68 -19.59 15.21
CA ALA A 135 10.00 -20.53 16.28
C ALA A 135 9.28 -21.90 16.15
N LYS A 136 8.53 -22.12 15.06
CA LYS A 136 7.76 -23.36 14.84
C LYS A 136 6.80 -23.70 15.99
N MET A 137 6.21 -22.69 16.60
CA MET A 137 5.15 -22.87 17.58
C MET A 137 3.92 -23.46 16.89
N HIS A 138 3.24 -24.39 17.57
CA HIS A 138 1.99 -25.00 17.15
C HIS A 138 0.88 -24.61 18.12
N PRO A 139 0.14 -23.51 17.85
CA PRO A 139 -0.97 -23.11 18.69
C PRO A 139 -2.11 -24.11 18.60
N THR A 140 -2.83 -24.26 19.70
CA THR A 140 -4.04 -25.09 19.75
C THR A 140 -5.17 -24.49 18.91
N MET A 141 -6.15 -25.30 18.52
CA MET A 141 -7.35 -24.83 17.81
C MET A 141 -8.07 -23.72 18.59
N TYR A 142 -8.11 -23.82 19.91
CA TYR A 142 -8.70 -22.79 20.78
C TYR A 142 -7.94 -21.46 20.71
N GLU A 143 -6.61 -21.49 20.68
CA GLU A 143 -5.79 -20.28 20.53
C GLU A 143 -5.97 -19.65 19.15
N ASN A 144 -6.09 -20.46 18.10
CA ASN A 144 -6.38 -19.99 16.75
C ASN A 144 -7.75 -19.29 16.68
N ASP A 145 -8.79 -19.91 17.25
CA ASP A 145 -10.15 -19.32 17.27
C ASP A 145 -10.17 -18.03 18.12
N ARG A 146 -9.45 -17.99 19.25
CA ARG A 146 -9.32 -16.79 20.07
C ARG A 146 -8.61 -15.66 19.34
N ASN A 147 -7.50 -15.95 18.66
CA ASN A 147 -6.77 -14.93 17.88
C ASN A 147 -7.60 -14.40 16.70
N MET A 148 -8.43 -15.24 16.10
CA MET A 148 -9.40 -14.81 15.09
C MET A 148 -10.44 -13.85 15.66
N LEU A 149 -11.00 -14.13 16.84
CA LEU A 149 -11.95 -13.25 17.52
C LEU A 149 -11.27 -11.93 17.90
N ASN A 150 -10.10 -11.97 18.48
CA ASN A 150 -9.31 -10.78 18.85
C ASN A 150 -9.02 -9.90 17.63
N ALA A 151 -8.76 -10.51 16.45
CA ALA A 151 -8.57 -9.76 15.21
C ALA A 151 -9.81 -8.99 14.78
N VAL A 152 -10.98 -9.62 14.88
CA VAL A 152 -12.27 -8.96 14.58
C VAL A 152 -12.57 -7.86 15.60
N GLU A 153 -12.33 -8.12 16.88
CA GLU A 153 -12.55 -7.15 17.96
C GLU A 153 -11.66 -5.93 17.78
N PHE A 154 -10.36 -6.13 17.51
CA PHE A 154 -9.43 -5.03 17.22
C PHE A 154 -9.89 -4.16 16.04
N VAL A 155 -10.27 -4.78 14.91
CA VAL A 155 -10.77 -4.05 13.73
C VAL A 155 -12.02 -3.25 14.08
N ASN A 156 -12.97 -3.83 14.82
CA ASN A 156 -14.20 -3.15 15.22
C ASN A 156 -13.96 -2.02 16.22
N ALA A 157 -13.05 -2.21 17.18
CA ALA A 157 -12.71 -1.19 18.19
C ALA A 157 -11.97 0.01 17.57
N THR A 158 -11.25 -0.22 16.46
CA THR A 158 -10.41 0.82 15.83
C THR A 158 -10.97 1.37 14.52
N LYS A 159 -12.16 0.93 14.09
CA LYS A 159 -12.83 1.42 12.86
C LYS A 159 -13.04 2.94 12.86
N ASN A 160 -13.14 3.53 11.67
CA ASN A 160 -13.46 4.95 11.52
C ASN A 160 -14.97 5.14 11.36
N ILE A 161 -15.58 5.78 12.34
CA ILE A 161 -17.03 6.05 12.34
C ILE A 161 -17.42 7.03 11.21
N GLU A 162 -16.51 7.92 10.79
CA GLU A 162 -16.77 8.85 9.68
C GLU A 162 -16.90 8.14 8.33
N GLU A 163 -16.14 7.05 8.11
CA GLU A 163 -16.26 6.23 6.90
C GLU A 163 -17.59 5.45 6.84
N GLU A 164 -18.22 5.19 7.97
CA GLU A 164 -19.49 4.48 8.09
C GLU A 164 -20.66 5.39 7.69
N ASN A 165 -20.59 6.67 8.03
CA ASN A 165 -21.63 7.66 7.75
C ASN A 165 -21.72 8.05 6.25
N ILE A 166 -20.68 7.84 5.46
CA ILE A 166 -20.67 8.11 4.02
C ILE A 166 -21.54 7.10 3.24
N LYS A 167 -21.91 5.98 3.83
CA LYS A 167 -22.69 4.90 3.18
C LYS A 167 -24.18 4.88 3.51
N GLN A 168 -24.70 5.82 4.29
CA GLN A 168 -26.15 6.03 4.36
C GLN A 168 -26.55 7.25 3.51
N PRO A 169 -26.71 7.12 2.16
CA PRO A 169 -27.54 8.06 1.44
C PRO A 169 -28.96 7.75 1.89
N THR A 170 -29.48 8.62 2.79
CA THR A 170 -30.90 9.00 2.86
C THR A 170 -31.87 8.07 2.11
N GLU A 171 -32.23 6.95 2.69
CA GLU A 171 -33.48 6.25 2.38
C GLU A 171 -34.55 6.76 3.33
N GLN A 172 -34.81 8.05 3.18
CA GLN A 172 -36.01 8.70 3.75
C GLN A 172 -36.50 9.75 2.75
N ARG A 173 -37.29 9.27 1.76
CA ARG A 173 -38.47 10.01 1.27
C ARG A 173 -39.34 9.09 0.43
#